data_a2c972ba7994768c36eea01b4fcb4e9e
#
_entry.id   a2c972ba7994768c36eea01b4fcb4e9e
#
_cell.length_a   1.000
_cell.length_b   1.000
_cell.length_c   1.000
_cell.angle_alpha   90.00
_cell.angle_beta   90.00
_cell.angle_gamma   90.00
#
_symmetry.space_group_name_H-M   'P 1'
#
loop_
_entity.id
_entity.type
_entity.pdbx_description
1 polymer ?
#
loop_
_entity_poly.entity_id
_entity_poly.type
_entity_poly.pdbx_seq_one_letter_code
_entity_poly.pdbx_strand_id
1 'polypeptide(L)'
;MSAKKLLDDYVTDIQLQLSEGNFDLALKEIQNALISYPTNSKLYINGGNIYKILGDIDNAELYFTKALSIHKSKEVLNNLSVIHIERRNYDQAISLAREAIEIDPAYVDAMYNLALSQDSLGNYDEAEKYSSKACSLNDYKDSRYLVLLIRILQNTCNWKDIDEISKILDQHVGDGVEHPFLSISRTDSEEVNFKVACSWEKRDIQRDNDAKKFNKKIKLGYLCGEFRNHPTYHLIKNLFKHHDQSNLEVYIFSYIHNDAEKEYIEDNVYKFVNINDIDNEKASELIKGYDLDILIDLAILITNNRQDVINNDSAKKIISYLGYPGSSGSKIYDYILTDQIVTPISQQKYYTEKFLYMPRTYQVNDGERIYLNKKLTNKKDHGLPEKSIILSCFNQSFKIDNLMLNCWIDILNETQDTYLWLLEDNEISKNNIYSYAEKSGIDSNRIIFAPRVNRSDHLDRLKLSDITLDTRIYNGHTTTTDSVQCAVPVVTLMGNHFASRVSSSILQAVGLDELITENISDYKSLVIKLTKDSTYLDEIKNKLREENQYLKDFYDLKKFTKELENNLNKIAN
;
A
#
# COMPACT_ATOMS: atom_id res chain seq x y z
N MET A 1 -7.62 -63.20 -4.37
CA MET A 1 -7.63 -61.93 -5.12
C MET A 1 -8.55 -61.00 -4.37
N SER A 2 -8.06 -59.94 -3.68
CA SER A 2 -8.93 -58.94 -3.08
C SER A 2 -9.70 -58.27 -4.20
N ALA A 3 -11.01 -58.07 -4.02
CA ALA A 3 -11.81 -57.33 -5.00
C ALA A 3 -11.17 -55.94 -5.23
N LYS A 4 -10.99 -55.57 -6.49
CA LYS A 4 -10.45 -54.23 -6.84
C LYS A 4 -11.46 -53.18 -6.35
N LYS A 5 -11.05 -52.28 -5.46
CA LYS A 5 -11.87 -51.20 -4.96
C LYS A 5 -12.40 -50.37 -6.14
N LEU A 6 -13.68 -50.07 -6.17
CA LEU A 6 -14.31 -49.29 -7.22
C LEU A 6 -13.87 -47.83 -7.15
N LEU A 7 -13.90 -47.12 -8.28
CA LEU A 7 -13.54 -45.69 -8.34
C LEU A 7 -14.44 -44.84 -7.39
N ASP A 8 -15.74 -45.18 -7.34
CA ASP A 8 -16.70 -44.45 -6.50
C ASP A 8 -16.40 -44.63 -5.00
N ASP A 9 -15.88 -45.80 -4.59
CA ASP A 9 -15.46 -46.02 -3.19
C ASP A 9 -14.26 -45.15 -2.82
N TYR A 10 -13.27 -45.02 -3.75
CA TYR A 10 -12.15 -44.11 -3.56
C TYR A 10 -12.59 -42.65 -3.49
N VAL A 11 -13.50 -42.22 -4.39
CA VAL A 11 -14.03 -40.85 -4.40
C VAL A 11 -14.75 -40.55 -3.09
N THR A 12 -15.53 -41.49 -2.57
CA THR A 12 -16.24 -41.35 -1.27
C THR A 12 -15.25 -41.19 -0.12
N ASP A 13 -14.20 -42.01 -0.07
CA ASP A 13 -13.20 -41.94 0.99
C ASP A 13 -12.39 -40.63 0.90
N ILE A 14 -12.01 -40.21 -0.31
CA ILE A 14 -11.33 -38.92 -0.54
C ILE A 14 -12.21 -37.75 -0.04
N GLN A 15 -13.50 -37.73 -0.40
CA GLN A 15 -14.43 -36.69 0.04
C GLN A 15 -14.60 -36.65 1.55
N LEU A 16 -14.66 -37.83 2.19
CA LEU A 16 -14.73 -37.94 3.66
C LEU A 16 -13.49 -37.32 4.29
N GLN A 17 -12.28 -37.69 3.84
CA GLN A 17 -11.04 -37.15 4.39
C GLN A 17 -10.93 -35.63 4.17
N LEU A 18 -11.36 -35.13 3.02
CA LEU A 18 -11.40 -33.69 2.74
C LEU A 18 -12.37 -32.95 3.66
N SER A 19 -13.56 -33.54 3.94
CA SER A 19 -14.55 -32.92 4.86
C SER A 19 -14.08 -32.85 6.32
N GLU A 20 -13.17 -33.77 6.71
CA GLU A 20 -12.53 -33.83 8.02
C GLU A 20 -11.23 -32.99 8.10
N GLY A 21 -10.79 -32.38 7.00
CA GLY A 21 -9.54 -31.62 6.92
C GLY A 21 -8.27 -32.49 6.89
N ASN A 22 -8.41 -33.81 6.68
CA ASN A 22 -7.30 -34.78 6.67
C ASN A 22 -6.61 -34.85 5.30
N PHE A 23 -5.94 -33.76 4.88
CA PHE A 23 -5.36 -33.63 3.53
C PHE A 23 -4.33 -34.73 3.19
N ASP A 24 -3.48 -35.12 4.14
CA ASP A 24 -2.49 -36.20 3.93
C ASP A 24 -3.14 -37.55 3.67
N LEU A 25 -4.24 -37.87 4.38
CA LEU A 25 -4.98 -39.10 4.16
C LEU A 25 -5.72 -39.06 2.83
N ALA A 26 -6.29 -37.91 2.45
CA ALA A 26 -6.92 -37.73 1.15
C ALA A 26 -5.91 -37.93 0.00
N LEU A 27 -4.67 -37.40 0.10
CA LEU A 27 -3.61 -37.62 -0.87
C LEU A 27 -3.23 -39.10 -0.98
N LYS A 28 -3.14 -39.80 0.14
CA LYS A 28 -2.84 -41.23 0.16
C LYS A 28 -3.94 -42.03 -0.55
N GLU A 29 -5.21 -41.72 -0.34
CA GLU A 29 -6.31 -42.36 -1.06
C GLU A 29 -6.30 -42.04 -2.56
N ILE A 30 -5.94 -40.79 -2.94
CA ILE A 30 -5.73 -40.43 -4.37
C ILE A 30 -4.61 -41.24 -4.98
N GLN A 31 -3.46 -41.38 -4.31
CA GLN A 31 -2.34 -42.18 -4.79
C GLN A 31 -2.71 -43.66 -4.98
N ASN A 32 -3.45 -44.22 -4.01
CA ASN A 32 -3.98 -45.59 -4.11
C ASN A 32 -4.95 -45.76 -5.28
N ALA A 33 -5.84 -44.77 -5.48
CA ALA A 33 -6.75 -44.75 -6.61
C ALA A 33 -6.03 -44.68 -7.96
N LEU A 34 -4.98 -43.86 -8.06
CA LEU A 34 -4.17 -43.70 -9.28
C LEU A 34 -3.39 -44.96 -9.69
N ILE A 35 -3.07 -45.85 -8.73
CA ILE A 35 -2.52 -47.17 -9.06
C ILE A 35 -3.51 -48.00 -9.92
N SER A 36 -4.79 -47.88 -9.58
CA SER A 36 -5.87 -48.62 -10.26
C SER A 36 -6.45 -47.88 -11.46
N TYR A 37 -6.40 -46.56 -11.45
CA TYR A 37 -7.01 -45.66 -12.43
C TYR A 37 -6.02 -44.58 -12.91
N PRO A 38 -4.88 -44.94 -13.53
CA PRO A 38 -3.76 -44.03 -13.84
C PRO A 38 -4.09 -42.95 -14.90
N THR A 39 -5.20 -43.12 -15.63
CA THR A 39 -5.66 -42.19 -16.67
C THR A 39 -6.88 -41.36 -16.23
N ASN A 40 -7.18 -41.32 -14.93
CA ASN A 40 -8.27 -40.52 -14.42
C ASN A 40 -7.81 -39.09 -14.10
N SER A 41 -8.09 -38.16 -15.01
CA SER A 41 -7.67 -36.75 -14.88
C SER A 41 -8.26 -36.07 -13.62
N LYS A 42 -9.47 -36.44 -13.16
CA LYS A 42 -10.10 -35.86 -11.97
C LYS A 42 -9.35 -36.17 -10.67
N LEU A 43 -8.76 -37.37 -10.56
CA LEU A 43 -7.91 -37.73 -9.40
C LEU A 43 -6.64 -36.85 -9.36
N TYR A 44 -6.03 -36.58 -10.52
CA TYR A 44 -4.89 -35.68 -10.60
C TYR A 44 -5.30 -34.23 -10.25
N ILE A 45 -6.46 -33.75 -10.73
CA ILE A 45 -6.96 -32.42 -10.39
C ILE A 45 -7.16 -32.29 -8.86
N ASN A 46 -7.81 -33.27 -8.24
CA ASN A 46 -8.03 -33.28 -6.80
C ASN A 46 -6.71 -33.30 -6.02
N GLY A 47 -5.76 -34.12 -6.42
CA GLY A 47 -4.43 -34.18 -5.81
C GLY A 47 -3.69 -32.84 -5.95
N GLY A 48 -3.71 -32.23 -7.15
CA GLY A 48 -3.15 -30.91 -7.37
C GLY A 48 -3.75 -29.82 -6.51
N ASN A 49 -5.07 -29.84 -6.33
CA ASN A 49 -5.78 -28.91 -5.42
C ASN A 49 -5.35 -29.08 -3.96
N ILE A 50 -5.17 -30.33 -3.50
CA ILE A 50 -4.71 -30.59 -2.13
C ILE A 50 -3.28 -30.11 -1.95
N TYR A 51 -2.37 -30.41 -2.88
CA TYR A 51 -0.99 -29.92 -2.81
C TYR A 51 -0.94 -28.40 -2.78
N LYS A 52 -1.80 -27.72 -3.56
CA LYS A 52 -1.93 -26.26 -3.52
C LYS A 52 -2.38 -25.76 -2.13
N ILE A 53 -3.37 -26.41 -1.50
CA ILE A 53 -3.82 -26.07 -0.13
C ILE A 53 -2.67 -26.25 0.87
N LEU A 54 -1.85 -27.29 0.73
CA LEU A 54 -0.70 -27.56 1.57
C LEU A 54 0.51 -26.66 1.28
N GLY A 55 0.44 -25.79 0.26
CA GLY A 55 1.54 -24.92 -0.15
C GLY A 55 2.64 -25.61 -0.97
N ASP A 56 2.44 -26.89 -1.35
CA ASP A 56 3.38 -27.65 -2.18
C ASP A 56 3.10 -27.40 -3.67
N ILE A 57 3.56 -26.24 -4.13
CA ILE A 57 3.29 -25.73 -5.47
C ILE A 57 3.94 -26.59 -6.56
N ASP A 58 5.07 -27.22 -6.27
CA ASP A 58 5.78 -28.07 -7.24
C ASP A 58 4.99 -29.36 -7.51
N ASN A 59 4.49 -30.03 -6.48
CA ASN A 59 3.65 -31.20 -6.66
C ASN A 59 2.26 -30.82 -7.22
N ALA A 60 1.72 -29.67 -6.87
CA ALA A 60 0.47 -29.18 -7.47
C ALA A 60 0.62 -29.04 -8.99
N GLU A 61 1.69 -28.39 -9.47
CA GLU A 61 1.97 -28.26 -10.91
C GLU A 61 2.16 -29.60 -11.60
N LEU A 62 2.93 -30.51 -10.97
CA LEU A 62 3.12 -31.85 -11.50
C LEU A 62 1.80 -32.59 -11.73
N TYR A 63 0.89 -32.52 -10.75
CA TYR A 63 -0.39 -33.18 -10.82
C TYR A 63 -1.32 -32.53 -11.85
N PHE A 64 -1.39 -31.20 -11.93
CA PHE A 64 -2.17 -30.53 -12.97
C PHE A 64 -1.61 -30.76 -14.38
N THR A 65 -0.28 -30.83 -14.54
CA THR A 65 0.34 -31.17 -15.83
C THR A 65 0.00 -32.60 -16.27
N LYS A 66 -0.01 -33.55 -15.33
CA LYS A 66 -0.48 -34.91 -15.59
C LYS A 66 -1.96 -34.93 -16.00
N ALA A 67 -2.81 -34.19 -15.28
CA ALA A 67 -4.22 -34.06 -15.62
C ALA A 67 -4.41 -33.49 -17.04
N LEU A 68 -3.66 -32.44 -17.39
CA LEU A 68 -3.67 -31.81 -18.71
C LEU A 68 -3.27 -32.78 -19.83
N SER A 69 -2.25 -33.62 -19.58
CA SER A 69 -1.79 -34.65 -20.56
C SER A 69 -2.82 -35.75 -20.84
N ILE A 70 -3.76 -35.97 -19.90
CA ILE A 70 -4.83 -36.97 -20.03
C ILE A 70 -6.07 -36.34 -20.68
N HIS A 71 -6.47 -35.17 -20.17
CA HIS A 71 -7.64 -34.46 -20.66
C HIS A 71 -7.48 -32.94 -20.51
N LYS A 72 -7.48 -32.25 -21.65
CA LYS A 72 -7.44 -30.77 -21.68
C LYS A 72 -8.83 -30.23 -21.30
N SER A 73 -8.95 -29.66 -20.08
CA SER A 73 -10.18 -29.01 -19.63
C SER A 73 -9.91 -27.59 -19.14
N LYS A 74 -10.94 -26.75 -19.13
CA LYS A 74 -10.86 -25.37 -18.65
C LYS A 74 -10.38 -25.29 -17.19
N GLU A 75 -10.79 -26.24 -16.34
CA GLU A 75 -10.42 -26.29 -14.92
C GLU A 75 -8.93 -26.53 -14.72
N VAL A 76 -8.35 -27.47 -15.48
CA VAL A 76 -6.91 -27.79 -15.42
C VAL A 76 -6.08 -26.61 -15.89
N LEU A 77 -6.47 -25.99 -17.01
CA LEU A 77 -5.79 -24.82 -17.57
C LEU A 77 -5.84 -23.64 -16.59
N ASN A 78 -7.00 -23.42 -15.99
CA ASN A 78 -7.18 -22.37 -14.98
C ASN A 78 -6.31 -22.64 -13.73
N ASN A 79 -6.27 -23.86 -13.21
CA ASN A 79 -5.45 -24.19 -12.06
C ASN A 79 -3.95 -24.02 -12.34
N LEU A 80 -3.48 -24.40 -13.52
CA LEU A 80 -2.11 -24.14 -13.95
C LEU A 80 -1.83 -22.64 -14.10
N SER A 81 -2.79 -21.87 -14.62
CA SER A 81 -2.68 -20.40 -14.66
C SER A 81 -2.46 -19.80 -13.26
N VAL A 82 -3.21 -20.26 -12.25
CA VAL A 82 -3.01 -19.84 -10.84
C VAL A 82 -1.59 -20.16 -10.35
N ILE A 83 -1.07 -21.37 -10.61
CA ILE A 83 0.30 -21.75 -10.23
C ILE A 83 1.33 -20.79 -10.85
N HIS A 84 1.15 -20.45 -12.13
CA HIS A 84 2.06 -19.52 -12.82
C HIS A 84 1.92 -18.07 -12.29
N ILE A 85 0.73 -17.64 -11.86
CA ILE A 85 0.54 -16.34 -11.18
C ILE A 85 1.33 -16.31 -9.87
N GLU A 86 1.24 -17.36 -9.04
CA GLU A 86 1.97 -17.47 -7.77
C GLU A 86 3.49 -17.41 -7.98
N ARG A 87 3.98 -18.00 -9.08
CA ARG A 87 5.40 -17.93 -9.49
C ARG A 87 5.78 -16.64 -10.24
N ARG A 88 4.84 -15.71 -10.44
CA ARG A 88 5.02 -14.47 -11.22
C ARG A 88 5.38 -14.71 -12.70
N ASN A 89 5.05 -15.88 -13.24
CA ASN A 89 5.21 -16.23 -14.65
C ASN A 89 3.96 -15.80 -15.44
N TYR A 90 3.72 -14.49 -15.51
CA TYR A 90 2.46 -13.94 -16.01
C TYR A 90 2.18 -14.27 -17.47
N ASP A 91 3.19 -14.30 -18.35
CA ASP A 91 3.00 -14.66 -19.77
C ASP A 91 2.43 -16.07 -19.93
N GLN A 92 2.95 -17.03 -19.16
CA GLN A 92 2.43 -18.40 -19.18
C GLN A 92 1.02 -18.49 -18.60
N ALA A 93 0.76 -17.74 -17.52
CA ALA A 93 -0.57 -17.65 -16.91
C ALA A 93 -1.60 -17.12 -17.91
N ILE A 94 -1.25 -16.06 -18.66
CA ILE A 94 -2.08 -15.47 -19.71
C ILE A 94 -2.40 -16.49 -20.80
N SER A 95 -1.39 -17.24 -21.29
CA SER A 95 -1.61 -18.25 -22.31
C SER A 95 -2.61 -19.31 -21.87
N LEU A 96 -2.42 -19.86 -20.67
CA LEU A 96 -3.29 -20.89 -20.09
C LEU A 96 -4.72 -20.39 -19.83
N ALA A 97 -4.84 -19.17 -19.29
CA ALA A 97 -6.15 -18.56 -19.06
C ALA A 97 -6.90 -18.29 -20.37
N ARG A 98 -6.21 -17.85 -21.44
CA ARG A 98 -6.81 -17.69 -22.78
C ARG A 98 -7.30 -19.01 -23.33
N GLU A 99 -6.51 -20.08 -23.23
CA GLU A 99 -6.92 -21.43 -23.67
C GLU A 99 -8.15 -21.93 -22.88
N ALA A 100 -8.25 -21.64 -21.57
CA ALA A 100 -9.42 -21.98 -20.78
C ALA A 100 -10.68 -21.21 -21.24
N ILE A 101 -10.54 -19.92 -21.60
CA ILE A 101 -11.61 -19.08 -22.13
C ILE A 101 -12.02 -19.52 -23.55
N GLU A 102 -11.10 -20.05 -24.37
CA GLU A 102 -11.42 -20.63 -25.68
C GLU A 102 -12.31 -21.87 -25.55
N ILE A 103 -12.09 -22.69 -24.51
CA ILE A 103 -12.94 -23.87 -24.22
C ILE A 103 -14.32 -23.43 -23.70
N ASP A 104 -14.35 -22.45 -22.81
CA ASP A 104 -15.58 -21.89 -22.25
C ASP A 104 -15.53 -20.35 -22.20
N PRO A 105 -16.13 -19.66 -23.15
CA PRO A 105 -16.16 -18.19 -23.22
C PRO A 105 -16.88 -17.48 -22.07
N ALA A 106 -17.53 -18.24 -21.16
CA ALA A 106 -18.17 -17.73 -19.95
C ALA A 106 -17.43 -18.13 -18.66
N TYR A 107 -16.23 -18.70 -18.76
CA TYR A 107 -15.49 -19.16 -17.59
C TYR A 107 -14.85 -18.00 -16.83
N VAL A 108 -15.54 -17.54 -15.80
CA VAL A 108 -15.26 -16.29 -15.07
C VAL A 108 -13.91 -16.32 -14.34
N ASP A 109 -13.55 -17.46 -13.70
CA ASP A 109 -12.27 -17.56 -12.97
C ASP A 109 -11.06 -17.40 -13.91
N ALA A 110 -11.12 -17.95 -15.14
CA ALA A 110 -10.05 -17.76 -16.09
C ALA A 110 -9.95 -16.31 -16.60
N MET A 111 -11.09 -15.61 -16.73
CA MET A 111 -11.08 -14.17 -17.04
C MET A 111 -10.45 -13.36 -15.92
N TYR A 112 -10.75 -13.68 -14.67
CA TYR A 112 -10.13 -13.06 -13.50
C TYR A 112 -8.61 -13.28 -13.49
N ASN A 113 -8.15 -14.51 -13.69
CA ASN A 113 -6.72 -14.83 -13.72
C ASN A 113 -6.00 -14.14 -14.88
N LEU A 114 -6.66 -14.05 -16.05
CA LEU A 114 -6.15 -13.30 -17.20
C LEU A 114 -6.03 -11.81 -16.86
N ALA A 115 -7.09 -11.22 -16.29
CA ALA A 115 -7.10 -9.81 -15.90
C ALA A 115 -6.02 -9.50 -14.84
N LEU A 116 -5.87 -10.36 -13.83
CA LEU A 116 -4.87 -10.23 -12.77
C LEU A 116 -3.44 -10.30 -13.34
N SER A 117 -3.19 -11.20 -14.28
CA SER A 117 -1.88 -11.32 -14.94
C SER A 117 -1.58 -10.12 -15.83
N GLN A 118 -2.57 -9.63 -16.57
CA GLN A 118 -2.44 -8.44 -17.40
C GLN A 118 -2.20 -7.17 -16.57
N ASP A 119 -2.93 -6.99 -15.46
CA ASP A 119 -2.70 -5.90 -14.50
C ASP A 119 -1.29 -5.94 -13.91
N SER A 120 -0.79 -7.14 -13.58
CA SER A 120 0.57 -7.32 -13.06
C SER A 120 1.67 -6.95 -14.07
N LEU A 121 1.39 -7.04 -15.36
CA LEU A 121 2.28 -6.60 -16.46
C LEU A 121 2.05 -5.14 -16.88
N GLY A 122 1.08 -4.44 -16.30
CA GLY A 122 0.72 -3.07 -16.68
C GLY A 122 -0.12 -2.97 -17.96
N ASN A 123 -0.64 -4.08 -18.47
CA ASN A 123 -1.49 -4.13 -19.66
C ASN A 123 -2.96 -3.82 -19.29
N TYR A 124 -3.20 -2.61 -18.83
CA TYR A 124 -4.46 -2.22 -18.18
C TYR A 124 -5.71 -2.31 -19.09
N ASP A 125 -5.59 -2.11 -20.42
CA ASP A 125 -6.73 -2.22 -21.34
C ASP A 125 -7.31 -3.66 -21.36
N GLU A 126 -6.45 -4.65 -21.47
CA GLU A 126 -6.87 -6.05 -21.42
C GLU A 126 -7.31 -6.45 -20.00
N ALA A 127 -6.64 -5.93 -18.97
CA ALA A 127 -7.01 -6.16 -17.58
C ALA A 127 -8.41 -5.62 -17.27
N GLU A 128 -8.73 -4.39 -17.66
CA GLU A 128 -10.05 -3.78 -17.49
C GLU A 128 -11.14 -4.55 -18.25
N LYS A 129 -10.87 -4.88 -19.51
CA LYS A 129 -11.79 -5.63 -20.36
C LYS A 129 -12.22 -6.96 -19.74
N TYR A 130 -11.26 -7.76 -19.26
CA TYR A 130 -11.55 -9.09 -18.72
C TYR A 130 -12.06 -9.04 -17.28
N SER A 131 -11.60 -8.10 -16.44
CA SER A 131 -12.17 -7.90 -15.09
C SER A 131 -13.61 -7.40 -15.14
N SER A 132 -13.93 -6.45 -15.99
CA SER A 132 -15.31 -5.97 -16.22
C SER A 132 -16.23 -7.09 -16.71
N LYS A 133 -15.74 -7.91 -17.64
CA LYS A 133 -16.50 -9.07 -18.14
C LYS A 133 -16.73 -10.11 -17.05
N ALA A 134 -15.71 -10.39 -16.22
CA ALA A 134 -15.82 -11.30 -15.09
C ALA A 134 -16.88 -10.82 -14.07
N CYS A 135 -16.84 -9.54 -13.68
CA CYS A 135 -17.84 -8.93 -12.81
C CYS A 135 -19.26 -9.04 -13.40
N SER A 136 -19.44 -8.68 -14.66
CA SER A 136 -20.74 -8.71 -15.33
C SER A 136 -21.33 -10.13 -15.42
N LEU A 137 -20.53 -11.13 -15.80
CA LEU A 137 -20.98 -12.53 -15.89
C LEU A 137 -21.29 -13.16 -14.52
N ASN A 138 -20.71 -12.63 -13.46
CA ASN A 138 -20.96 -13.04 -12.07
C ASN A 138 -22.04 -12.20 -11.38
N ASP A 139 -22.73 -11.31 -12.09
CA ASP A 139 -23.72 -10.38 -11.54
C ASP A 139 -23.16 -9.53 -10.38
N TYR A 140 -21.85 -9.21 -10.39
CA TYR A 140 -21.14 -8.44 -9.35
C TYR A 140 -21.22 -9.03 -7.93
N LYS A 141 -21.31 -10.36 -7.80
CA LYS A 141 -21.50 -11.05 -6.50
C LYS A 141 -20.21 -11.45 -5.81
N ASP A 142 -19.11 -11.60 -6.53
CA ASP A 142 -17.82 -12.04 -5.99
C ASP A 142 -16.92 -10.83 -5.76
N SER A 143 -16.58 -10.60 -4.49
CA SER A 143 -15.73 -9.49 -4.06
C SER A 143 -14.32 -9.52 -4.70
N ARG A 144 -13.78 -10.70 -5.02
CA ARG A 144 -12.45 -10.83 -5.68
C ARG A 144 -12.43 -10.09 -7.02
N TYR A 145 -13.49 -10.22 -7.80
CA TYR A 145 -13.60 -9.56 -9.11
C TYR A 145 -13.80 -8.06 -8.98
N LEU A 146 -14.61 -7.62 -7.99
CA LEU A 146 -14.84 -6.21 -7.69
C LEU A 146 -13.55 -5.51 -7.25
N VAL A 147 -12.79 -6.13 -6.35
CA VAL A 147 -11.50 -5.64 -5.84
C VAL A 147 -10.50 -5.42 -6.98
N LEU A 148 -10.37 -6.40 -7.88
CA LEU A 148 -9.48 -6.28 -9.02
C LEU A 148 -9.93 -5.16 -9.97
N LEU A 149 -11.22 -5.11 -10.29
CA LEU A 149 -11.77 -4.09 -11.19
C LEU A 149 -11.58 -2.68 -10.63
N ILE A 150 -11.92 -2.43 -9.36
CA ILE A 150 -11.73 -1.12 -8.72
C ILE A 150 -10.27 -0.70 -8.77
N ARG A 151 -9.33 -1.61 -8.44
CA ARG A 151 -7.89 -1.33 -8.49
C ARG A 151 -7.43 -0.91 -9.88
N ILE A 152 -7.89 -1.60 -10.93
CA ILE A 152 -7.57 -1.26 -12.32
C ILE A 152 -8.16 0.10 -12.68
N LEU A 153 -9.43 0.35 -12.36
CA LEU A 153 -10.11 1.62 -12.64
C LEU A 153 -9.43 2.81 -11.94
N GLN A 154 -8.99 2.65 -10.70
CA GLN A 154 -8.20 3.68 -10.00
C GLN A 154 -6.85 3.92 -10.67
N ASN A 155 -6.09 2.86 -10.99
CA ASN A 155 -4.78 2.98 -11.64
C ASN A 155 -4.85 3.64 -13.03
N THR A 156 -5.95 3.45 -13.73
CA THR A 156 -6.17 4.00 -15.08
C THR A 156 -6.87 5.36 -15.09
N CYS A 157 -7.26 5.89 -13.93
CA CYS A 157 -8.13 7.08 -13.85
C CYS A 157 -9.41 6.94 -14.70
N ASN A 158 -9.97 5.74 -14.74
CA ASN A 158 -11.27 5.48 -15.35
C ASN A 158 -12.34 5.47 -14.26
N TRP A 159 -13.02 6.59 -14.08
CA TRP A 159 -14.00 6.75 -12.99
C TRP A 159 -15.42 6.32 -13.37
N LYS A 160 -15.61 5.79 -14.57
CA LYS A 160 -16.91 5.30 -15.00
C LYS A 160 -17.35 4.16 -14.09
N ASP A 161 -18.54 4.28 -13.53
CA ASP A 161 -19.21 3.29 -12.68
C ASP A 161 -18.44 2.92 -11.37
N ILE A 162 -17.27 3.53 -11.09
CA ILE A 162 -16.42 3.16 -9.94
C ILE A 162 -17.14 3.37 -8.60
N ASP A 163 -17.95 4.42 -8.47
CA ASP A 163 -18.69 4.72 -7.23
C ASP A 163 -19.80 3.69 -6.98
N GLU A 164 -20.45 3.19 -8.05
CA GLU A 164 -21.47 2.13 -7.94
C GLU A 164 -20.84 0.80 -7.58
N ILE A 165 -19.74 0.45 -8.24
CA ILE A 165 -18.99 -0.78 -7.96
C ILE A 165 -18.43 -0.75 -6.53
N SER A 166 -17.92 0.40 -6.07
CA SER A 166 -17.48 0.59 -4.69
C SER A 166 -18.60 0.37 -3.66
N LYS A 167 -19.81 0.88 -3.93
CA LYS A 167 -20.98 0.64 -3.05
C LYS A 167 -21.39 -0.84 -3.00
N ILE A 168 -21.22 -1.57 -4.09
CA ILE A 168 -21.45 -3.02 -4.10
C ILE A 168 -20.39 -3.71 -3.25
N LEU A 169 -19.10 -3.33 -3.40
CA LEU A 169 -18.02 -3.88 -2.59
C LEU A 169 -18.22 -3.59 -1.10
N ASP A 170 -18.81 -2.46 -0.71
CA ASP A 170 -19.11 -2.14 0.69
C ASP A 170 -20.06 -3.16 1.36
N GLN A 171 -20.85 -3.92 0.58
CA GLN A 171 -21.70 -5.00 1.09
C GLN A 171 -20.90 -6.26 1.47
N HIS A 172 -19.65 -6.37 1.00
CA HIS A 172 -18.73 -7.47 1.24
C HIS A 172 -17.67 -7.15 2.31
N VAL A 173 -17.76 -5.98 2.94
CA VAL A 173 -16.83 -5.59 4.00
C VAL A 173 -16.86 -6.62 5.14
N GLY A 174 -15.70 -7.23 5.41
CA GLY A 174 -15.58 -8.26 6.44
C GLY A 174 -15.37 -9.68 5.90
N ASP A 175 -15.39 -9.90 4.58
CA ASP A 175 -15.10 -11.21 3.97
C ASP A 175 -13.58 -11.53 3.88
N GLY A 176 -12.73 -10.54 4.17
CA GLY A 176 -11.27 -10.68 4.16
C GLY A 176 -10.65 -10.78 2.76
N VAL A 177 -11.33 -10.29 1.74
CA VAL A 177 -10.86 -10.28 0.33
C VAL A 177 -10.27 -8.93 -0.05
N GLU A 178 -10.93 -7.83 0.32
CA GLU A 178 -10.41 -6.49 0.05
C GLU A 178 -9.14 -6.22 0.85
N HIS A 179 -8.03 -5.89 0.14
CA HIS A 179 -6.80 -5.50 0.82
C HIS A 179 -6.95 -4.14 1.50
N PRO A 180 -6.54 -3.98 2.78
CA PRO A 180 -6.72 -2.71 3.51
C PRO A 180 -6.13 -1.49 2.81
N PHE A 181 -5.04 -1.64 2.06
CA PHE A 181 -4.44 -0.55 1.27
C PHE A 181 -5.35 -0.06 0.13
N LEU A 182 -6.15 -0.95 -0.49
CA LEU A 182 -7.17 -0.56 -1.46
C LEU A 182 -8.29 0.23 -0.78
N SER A 183 -8.78 -0.26 0.35
CA SER A 183 -9.86 0.40 1.10
C SER A 183 -9.51 1.85 1.44
N ILE A 184 -8.34 2.13 2.02
CA ILE A 184 -7.92 3.50 2.38
C ILE A 184 -7.69 4.42 1.18
N SER A 185 -7.57 3.89 -0.04
CA SER A 185 -7.47 4.67 -1.27
C SER A 185 -8.81 4.86 -1.99
N ARG A 186 -9.80 4.05 -1.64
CA ARG A 186 -11.12 3.99 -2.28
C ARG A 186 -12.20 4.74 -1.51
N THR A 187 -12.16 4.72 -0.19
CA THR A 187 -13.22 5.29 0.65
C THR A 187 -12.68 6.19 1.76
N ASP A 188 -13.39 7.29 2.04
CA ASP A 188 -13.10 8.22 3.14
C ASP A 188 -13.78 7.78 4.46
N SER A 189 -14.32 6.57 4.53
CA SER A 189 -14.98 6.03 5.72
C SER A 189 -14.01 5.27 6.61
N GLU A 190 -13.63 5.87 7.76
CA GLU A 190 -12.79 5.20 8.75
C GLU A 190 -13.41 3.90 9.28
N GLU A 191 -14.75 3.85 9.40
CA GLU A 191 -15.45 2.64 9.83
C GLU A 191 -15.29 1.49 8.82
N VAL A 192 -15.41 1.78 7.53
CA VAL A 192 -15.20 0.77 6.46
C VAL A 192 -13.75 0.31 6.46
N ASN A 193 -12.80 1.24 6.49
CA ASN A 193 -11.37 0.96 6.53
C ASN A 193 -11.00 0.05 7.72
N PHE A 194 -11.55 0.35 8.90
CA PHE A 194 -11.34 -0.46 10.10
C PHE A 194 -11.91 -1.87 9.97
N LYS A 195 -13.15 -2.01 9.46
CA LYS A 195 -13.77 -3.32 9.24
C LYS A 195 -12.98 -4.18 8.25
N VAL A 196 -12.51 -3.57 7.16
CA VAL A 196 -11.65 -4.25 6.17
C VAL A 196 -10.34 -4.70 6.83
N ALA A 197 -9.67 -3.83 7.59
CA ALA A 197 -8.44 -4.20 8.30
C ALA A 197 -8.67 -5.35 9.30
N CYS A 198 -9.75 -5.31 10.08
CA CYS A 198 -10.09 -6.39 11.01
C CYS A 198 -10.35 -7.73 10.30
N SER A 199 -10.98 -7.71 9.13
CA SER A 199 -11.25 -8.94 8.35
C SER A 199 -10.00 -9.55 7.72
N TRP A 200 -8.93 -8.76 7.59
CA TRP A 200 -7.65 -9.21 7.07
C TRP A 200 -6.82 -9.96 8.11
N GLU A 201 -7.00 -9.67 9.40
CA GLU A 201 -6.32 -10.41 10.48
C GLU A 201 -6.98 -11.78 10.71
N LYS A 202 -6.23 -12.84 10.41
CA LYS A 202 -6.72 -14.22 10.51
C LYS A 202 -6.08 -15.02 11.64
N ARG A 203 -5.09 -14.43 12.35
CA ARG A 203 -4.37 -15.10 13.44
C ARG A 203 -5.19 -15.04 14.73
N ASP A 204 -5.17 -16.10 15.52
CA ASP A 204 -5.67 -16.07 16.90
C ASP A 204 -4.64 -15.41 17.81
N ILE A 205 -4.84 -14.12 18.07
CA ILE A 205 -3.91 -13.31 18.85
C ILE A 205 -4.38 -13.21 20.29
N GLN A 206 -3.60 -13.78 21.19
CA GLN A 206 -3.81 -13.74 22.63
C GLN A 206 -2.59 -13.09 23.31
N ARG A 207 -2.54 -11.75 23.30
CA ARG A 207 -1.49 -11.05 24.03
C ARG A 207 -1.83 -10.98 25.51
N ASP A 208 -0.87 -11.44 26.33
CA ASP A 208 -0.91 -11.24 27.77
C ASP A 208 -0.59 -9.76 28.06
N ASN A 209 -1.56 -9.08 28.67
CA ASN A 209 -1.41 -7.67 29.06
C ASN A 209 -0.72 -7.50 30.43
N ASP A 210 -0.25 -8.58 31.05
CA ASP A 210 0.47 -8.50 32.30
C ASP A 210 1.72 -7.63 32.16
N ALA A 211 1.97 -6.79 33.15
CA ALA A 211 3.08 -5.84 33.19
C ALA A 211 4.43 -6.59 33.16
N LYS A 212 4.91 -6.92 31.97
CA LYS A 212 6.24 -7.51 31.77
C LYS A 212 7.29 -6.45 32.16
N LYS A 213 8.23 -6.82 33.02
CA LYS A 213 9.31 -5.92 33.47
C LYS A 213 10.24 -5.58 32.28
N PHE A 214 10.43 -4.30 32.02
CA PHE A 214 11.35 -3.81 31.00
C PHE A 214 12.82 -3.95 31.43
N ASN A 215 13.71 -4.06 30.44
CA ASN A 215 15.15 -4.08 30.69
C ASN A 215 15.64 -2.71 31.21
N LYS A 216 16.72 -2.69 31.98
CA LYS A 216 17.30 -1.44 32.47
C LYS A 216 17.71 -0.50 31.32
N LYS A 217 18.20 -1.06 30.24
CA LYS A 217 18.46 -0.39 28.97
C LYS A 217 17.44 -0.96 27.98
N ILE A 218 16.55 -0.13 27.44
CA ILE A 218 15.44 -0.57 26.58
C ILE A 218 15.98 -1.16 25.29
N LYS A 219 15.59 -2.38 24.99
CA LYS A 219 15.85 -3.02 23.69
C LYS A 219 14.74 -2.67 22.72
N LEU A 220 15.05 -1.77 21.78
CA LEU A 220 14.13 -1.25 20.78
C LEU A 220 14.40 -1.91 19.43
N GLY A 221 13.45 -2.70 18.91
CA GLY A 221 13.50 -3.29 17.57
C GLY A 221 12.71 -2.47 16.55
N TYR A 222 13.21 -2.38 15.33
CA TYR A 222 12.48 -1.92 14.14
C TYR A 222 12.41 -3.04 13.13
N LEU A 223 11.22 -3.38 12.66
CA LEU A 223 10.98 -4.36 11.60
C LEU A 223 10.63 -3.63 10.30
N CYS A 224 11.38 -3.89 9.22
CA CYS A 224 11.15 -3.22 7.94
C CYS A 224 11.69 -4.02 6.75
N GLY A 225 10.98 -3.95 5.61
CA GLY A 225 11.42 -4.46 4.31
C GLY A 225 11.76 -3.36 3.30
N GLU A 226 11.89 -2.11 3.74
CA GLU A 226 11.99 -0.98 2.82
C GLU A 226 13.32 -0.20 2.98
N PHE A 227 14.40 -0.87 3.46
CA PHE A 227 15.74 -0.28 3.51
C PHE A 227 16.43 -0.33 2.13
N ARG A 228 15.80 0.37 1.20
CA ARG A 228 16.18 0.53 -0.21
C ARG A 228 15.69 1.90 -0.69
N ASN A 229 15.84 2.22 -1.96
CA ASN A 229 15.27 3.46 -2.52
C ASN A 229 13.73 3.44 -2.44
N HIS A 230 13.20 3.74 -1.26
CA HIS A 230 11.78 3.70 -0.92
C HIS A 230 11.39 4.90 -0.03
N PRO A 231 10.15 5.45 -0.15
CA PRO A 231 9.69 6.57 0.67
C PRO A 231 9.91 6.40 2.18
N THR A 232 9.59 5.23 2.74
CA THR A 232 9.80 4.92 4.16
C THR A 232 11.27 5.10 4.58
N TYR A 233 12.22 4.58 3.79
CA TYR A 233 13.63 4.74 4.06
C TYR A 233 14.05 6.23 4.05
N HIS A 234 13.61 6.97 3.04
CA HIS A 234 13.94 8.40 2.93
C HIS A 234 13.43 9.22 4.11
N LEU A 235 12.30 8.86 4.69
CA LEU A 235 11.78 9.52 5.88
C LEU A 235 12.57 9.17 7.14
N ILE A 236 12.93 7.88 7.34
CA ILE A 236 13.40 7.39 8.65
C ILE A 236 14.93 7.23 8.76
N LYS A 237 15.66 7.20 7.64
CA LYS A 237 17.11 6.86 7.60
C LYS A 237 17.96 7.61 8.62
N ASN A 238 17.67 8.88 8.84
CA ASN A 238 18.43 9.75 9.73
C ASN A 238 17.95 9.68 11.20
N LEU A 239 16.81 9.05 11.49
CA LEU A 239 16.30 8.90 12.85
C LEU A 239 17.24 8.07 13.72
N PHE A 240 17.75 6.97 13.18
CA PHE A 240 18.50 5.97 13.93
C PHE A 240 19.75 6.54 14.62
N LYS A 241 20.46 7.47 13.98
CA LYS A 241 21.66 8.12 14.53
C LYS A 241 21.41 9.06 15.70
N HIS A 242 20.13 9.44 15.94
CA HIS A 242 19.75 10.38 16.99
C HIS A 242 19.25 9.67 18.26
N HIS A 243 19.07 8.35 18.23
CA HIS A 243 18.69 7.60 19.42
C HIS A 243 19.76 7.70 20.52
N ASP A 244 19.32 7.86 21.77
CA ASP A 244 20.19 7.90 22.94
C ASP A 244 20.71 6.49 23.25
N GLN A 245 21.86 6.15 22.69
CA GLN A 245 22.50 4.85 22.86
C GLN A 245 22.95 4.57 24.33
N SER A 246 22.90 5.54 25.23
CA SER A 246 23.16 5.29 26.66
C SER A 246 21.96 4.57 27.33
N ASN A 247 20.74 4.83 26.84
CA ASN A 247 19.48 4.32 27.39
C ASN A 247 18.80 3.27 26.51
N LEU A 248 19.15 3.22 25.22
CA LEU A 248 18.54 2.33 24.24
C LEU A 248 19.57 1.44 23.55
N GLU A 249 19.19 0.20 23.26
CA GLU A 249 19.85 -0.69 22.29
C GLU A 249 18.92 -0.81 21.08
N VAL A 250 19.31 -0.22 19.95
CA VAL A 250 18.48 -0.20 18.73
C VAL A 250 18.82 -1.39 17.84
N TYR A 251 17.86 -2.24 17.58
CA TYR A 251 17.96 -3.40 16.69
C TYR A 251 17.14 -3.16 15.42
N ILE A 252 17.71 -3.49 14.27
CA ILE A 252 17.00 -3.46 12.99
C ILE A 252 16.82 -4.90 12.50
N PHE A 253 15.59 -5.30 12.22
CA PHE A 253 15.24 -6.56 11.56
C PHE A 253 14.80 -6.24 10.15
N SER A 254 15.64 -6.58 9.16
CA SER A 254 15.38 -6.26 7.77
C SER A 254 15.16 -7.50 6.93
N TYR A 255 14.06 -7.51 6.16
CA TYR A 255 13.73 -8.60 5.23
C TYR A 255 13.83 -8.21 3.75
N ILE A 256 14.03 -6.93 3.42
CA ILE A 256 14.45 -6.44 2.09
C ILE A 256 15.32 -5.21 2.30
N HIS A 257 16.53 -5.20 1.73
CA HIS A 257 17.45 -4.06 1.80
C HIS A 257 18.46 -4.11 0.64
N ASN A 258 19.07 -2.96 0.33
CA ASN A 258 20.26 -2.88 -0.51
C ASN A 258 21.50 -2.70 0.37
N ASP A 259 22.67 -3.05 -0.14
CA ASP A 259 23.93 -3.01 0.64
C ASP A 259 24.28 -1.59 1.13
N ALA A 260 24.13 -0.57 0.27
CA ALA A 260 24.48 0.82 0.62
C ALA A 260 23.59 1.37 1.75
N GLU A 261 22.28 1.12 1.70
CA GLU A 261 21.36 1.53 2.75
C GLU A 261 21.57 0.74 4.04
N LYS A 262 21.92 -0.55 3.92
CA LYS A 262 22.28 -1.40 5.06
C LYS A 262 23.52 -0.88 5.77
N GLU A 263 24.63 -0.63 5.06
CA GLU A 263 25.88 -0.10 5.63
C GLU A 263 25.62 1.21 6.38
N TYR A 264 24.86 2.14 5.79
CA TYR A 264 24.51 3.41 6.44
C TYR A 264 23.75 3.21 7.76
N ILE A 265 22.85 2.22 7.84
CA ILE A 265 22.08 1.94 9.05
C ILE A 265 22.95 1.24 10.10
N GLU A 266 23.76 0.25 9.70
CA GLU A 266 24.63 -0.52 10.61
C GLU A 266 25.55 0.38 11.44
N ASP A 267 26.09 1.45 10.85
CA ASP A 267 26.94 2.43 11.53
C ASP A 267 26.22 3.24 12.63
N ASN A 268 24.88 3.24 12.63
CA ASN A 268 24.06 4.09 13.49
C ASN A 268 23.18 3.33 14.50
N VAL A 269 23.26 2.00 14.55
CA VAL A 269 22.43 1.16 15.41
C VAL A 269 23.27 0.19 16.23
N TYR A 270 22.68 -0.39 17.28
CA TYR A 270 23.36 -1.40 18.08
C TYR A 270 23.59 -2.68 17.27
N LYS A 271 22.59 -3.12 16.49
CA LYS A 271 22.70 -4.30 15.64
C LYS A 271 21.71 -4.28 14.48
N PHE A 272 22.22 -4.61 13.29
CA PHE A 272 21.42 -4.94 12.11
C PHE A 272 21.30 -6.45 11.95
N VAL A 273 20.08 -6.96 11.76
CA VAL A 273 19.77 -8.39 11.63
C VAL A 273 19.07 -8.62 10.31
N ASN A 274 19.74 -9.29 9.37
CA ASN A 274 19.14 -9.71 8.12
C ASN A 274 18.26 -10.95 8.33
N ILE A 275 16.97 -10.85 8.01
CA ILE A 275 16.00 -11.95 8.07
C ILE A 275 15.40 -12.27 6.69
N ASN A 276 16.01 -11.78 5.60
CA ASN A 276 15.48 -11.97 4.23
C ASN A 276 15.45 -13.44 3.80
N ASP A 277 16.53 -14.17 4.13
CA ASP A 277 16.77 -15.51 3.58
C ASP A 277 16.25 -16.65 4.48
N ILE A 278 15.47 -16.31 5.51
CA ILE A 278 14.86 -17.28 6.42
C ILE A 278 13.33 -17.17 6.39
N ASP A 279 12.64 -18.30 6.60
CA ASP A 279 11.17 -18.35 6.65
C ASP A 279 10.60 -17.56 7.85
N ASN A 280 9.29 -17.36 7.85
CA ASN A 280 8.64 -16.56 8.88
C ASN A 280 8.74 -17.18 10.27
N GLU A 281 8.70 -18.49 10.40
CA GLU A 281 8.81 -19.21 11.67
C GLU A 281 10.19 -19.00 12.30
N LYS A 282 11.26 -19.24 11.53
CA LYS A 282 12.64 -19.00 11.99
C LYS A 282 12.92 -17.53 12.28
N ALA A 283 12.37 -16.62 11.45
CA ALA A 283 12.51 -15.18 11.70
C ALA A 283 11.82 -14.77 13.00
N SER A 284 10.64 -15.31 13.28
CA SER A 284 9.88 -15.09 14.50
C SER A 284 10.64 -15.59 15.75
N GLU A 285 11.16 -16.83 15.70
CA GLU A 285 11.99 -17.40 16.77
C GLU A 285 13.27 -16.58 17.01
N LEU A 286 13.90 -16.11 15.92
CA LEU A 286 15.07 -15.26 16.00
C LEU A 286 14.76 -13.93 16.71
N ILE A 287 13.67 -13.24 16.34
CA ILE A 287 13.25 -11.98 16.98
C ILE A 287 12.96 -12.21 18.45
N LYS A 288 12.21 -13.26 18.81
CA LYS A 288 11.92 -13.63 20.19
C LYS A 288 13.19 -13.82 21.02
N GLY A 289 14.24 -14.40 20.44
CA GLY A 289 15.53 -14.63 21.11
C GLY A 289 16.27 -13.35 21.55
N TYR A 290 15.90 -12.18 21.01
CA TYR A 290 16.48 -10.90 21.43
C TYR A 290 15.87 -10.33 22.72
N ASP A 291 14.74 -10.85 23.20
CA ASP A 291 13.99 -10.35 24.37
C ASP A 291 13.77 -8.82 24.28
N LEU A 292 13.12 -8.40 23.21
CA LEU A 292 12.86 -6.99 22.94
C LEU A 292 11.85 -6.41 23.95
N ASP A 293 12.09 -5.20 24.40
CA ASP A 293 11.13 -4.44 25.18
C ASP A 293 10.03 -3.84 24.27
N ILE A 294 10.46 -3.27 23.14
CA ILE A 294 9.57 -2.64 22.18
C ILE A 294 9.96 -3.09 20.77
N LEU A 295 8.97 -3.43 19.96
CA LEU A 295 9.12 -3.65 18.53
C LEU A 295 8.24 -2.65 17.77
N ILE A 296 8.85 -1.88 16.88
CA ILE A 296 8.15 -0.97 15.96
C ILE A 296 8.12 -1.62 14.58
N ASP A 297 6.93 -1.95 14.09
CA ASP A 297 6.72 -2.41 12.72
C ASP A 297 6.51 -1.20 11.80
N LEU A 298 7.39 -1.06 10.80
CA LEU A 298 7.36 0.04 9.84
C LEU A 298 6.59 -0.30 8.56
N ALA A 299 6.10 -1.52 8.42
CA ALA A 299 5.41 -2.00 7.22
C ALA A 299 3.91 -2.19 7.44
N ILE A 300 3.51 -2.92 8.44
CA ILE A 300 2.14 -3.27 8.81
C ILE A 300 1.42 -3.97 7.65
N LEU A 301 0.54 -3.27 6.93
CA LEU A 301 -0.34 -3.79 5.85
C LEU A 301 0.06 -3.28 4.45
N ILE A 302 1.32 -2.86 4.24
CA ILE A 302 1.79 -2.53 2.88
C ILE A 302 2.08 -3.80 2.06
N THR A 303 2.19 -3.65 0.75
CA THR A 303 2.58 -4.76 -0.14
C THR A 303 3.95 -5.32 0.27
N ASN A 304 4.09 -6.65 0.22
CA ASN A 304 5.30 -7.39 0.63
C ASN A 304 5.68 -7.22 2.12
N ASN A 305 4.73 -6.90 3.01
CA ASN A 305 4.98 -6.96 4.45
C ASN A 305 5.27 -8.40 4.89
N ARG A 306 5.87 -8.55 6.07
CA ARG A 306 6.09 -9.84 6.74
C ARG A 306 5.48 -9.83 8.13
N GLN A 307 4.22 -9.40 8.24
CA GLN A 307 3.49 -9.32 9.51
C GLN A 307 3.45 -10.67 10.26
N ASP A 308 3.45 -11.80 9.52
CA ASP A 308 3.47 -13.14 10.11
C ASP A 308 4.75 -13.47 10.90
N VAL A 309 5.80 -12.66 10.76
CA VAL A 309 7.00 -12.77 11.60
C VAL A 309 6.73 -12.29 13.03
N ILE A 310 5.71 -11.44 13.23
CA ILE A 310 5.34 -10.89 14.53
C ILE A 310 4.37 -11.82 15.23
N ASN A 311 4.72 -12.28 16.43
CA ASN A 311 3.89 -13.07 17.31
C ASN A 311 3.74 -12.42 18.70
N ASN A 312 3.00 -13.08 19.60
CA ASN A 312 2.74 -12.58 20.95
C ASN A 312 3.99 -12.33 21.80
N ASP A 313 5.09 -13.05 21.51
CA ASP A 313 6.34 -12.99 22.25
C ASP A 313 7.45 -12.17 21.56
N SER A 314 7.17 -11.56 20.41
CA SER A 314 8.16 -10.80 19.64
C SER A 314 8.73 -9.61 20.42
N ALA A 315 7.91 -8.98 21.27
CA ALA A 315 8.32 -7.92 22.19
C ALA A 315 7.29 -7.74 23.32
N LYS A 316 7.69 -7.04 24.40
CA LYS A 316 6.76 -6.70 25.50
C LYS A 316 5.70 -5.71 25.05
N LYS A 317 6.06 -4.75 24.17
CA LYS A 317 5.12 -3.85 23.47
C LYS A 317 5.40 -3.84 21.98
N ILE A 318 4.35 -3.80 21.17
CA ILE A 318 4.44 -3.75 19.71
C ILE A 318 3.70 -2.52 19.22
N ILE A 319 4.35 -1.75 18.34
CA ILE A 319 3.86 -0.46 17.85
C ILE A 319 3.79 -0.50 16.32
N SER A 320 2.67 -0.11 15.74
CA SER A 320 2.55 0.15 14.32
C SER A 320 2.97 1.59 14.00
N TYR A 321 3.79 1.78 12.94
CA TYR A 321 4.28 3.11 12.59
C TYR A 321 4.59 3.24 11.10
N LEU A 322 4.25 4.38 10.53
CA LEU A 322 4.72 4.98 9.29
C LEU A 322 4.21 4.36 7.98
N GLY A 323 4.37 3.05 7.75
CA GLY A 323 4.18 2.47 6.41
C GLY A 323 2.72 2.37 5.96
N TYR A 324 1.83 1.96 6.85
CA TYR A 324 0.39 1.87 6.57
C TYR A 324 -0.39 2.93 7.34
N PRO A 325 -1.11 3.83 6.65
CA PRO A 325 -1.80 4.95 7.26
C PRO A 325 -3.23 4.60 7.69
N GLY A 326 -3.38 3.83 8.75
CA GLY A 326 -4.65 3.39 9.31
C GLY A 326 -4.47 2.36 10.42
N SER A 327 -5.57 1.89 11.03
CA SER A 327 -5.53 0.78 11.97
C SER A 327 -5.11 -0.51 11.27
N SER A 328 -4.26 -1.30 11.92
CA SER A 328 -3.93 -2.65 11.45
C SER A 328 -5.11 -3.63 11.54
N GLY A 329 -6.15 -3.30 12.33
CA GLY A 329 -7.24 -4.22 12.66
C GLY A 329 -6.81 -5.39 13.55
N SER A 330 -5.53 -5.50 13.88
CA SER A 330 -4.92 -6.60 14.62
C SER A 330 -4.71 -6.24 16.09
N LYS A 331 -4.99 -7.18 16.98
CA LYS A 331 -4.70 -7.06 18.42
C LYS A 331 -3.21 -7.32 18.75
N ILE A 332 -2.37 -7.62 17.76
CA ILE A 332 -0.94 -7.83 17.97
C ILE A 332 -0.23 -6.52 18.34
N TYR A 333 -0.73 -5.39 17.84
CA TYR A 333 -0.18 -4.07 18.14
C TYR A 333 -0.85 -3.46 19.37
N ASP A 334 -0.04 -3.07 20.35
CA ASP A 334 -0.52 -2.37 21.55
C ASP A 334 -0.83 -0.90 21.23
N TYR A 335 -0.03 -0.28 20.36
CA TYR A 335 -0.10 1.14 20.03
C TYR A 335 0.08 1.40 18.53
N ILE A 336 -0.48 2.53 18.09
CA ILE A 336 -0.11 3.18 16.82
C ILE A 336 0.56 4.52 17.14
N LEU A 337 1.76 4.75 16.58
CA LEU A 337 2.43 6.05 16.68
C LEU A 337 1.80 7.02 15.68
N THR A 338 1.20 8.08 16.20
CA THR A 338 0.35 8.99 15.44
C THR A 338 0.40 10.42 16.01
N ASP A 339 -0.48 11.31 15.56
CA ASP A 339 -0.71 12.64 16.13
C ASP A 339 -2.20 12.98 16.19
N GLN A 340 -2.55 14.07 16.88
CA GLN A 340 -3.95 14.44 17.13
C GLN A 340 -4.71 14.91 15.88
N ILE A 341 -3.99 15.35 14.82
CA ILE A 341 -4.60 15.76 13.57
C ILE A 341 -4.98 14.51 12.76
N VAL A 342 -4.03 13.58 12.64
CA VAL A 342 -4.22 12.37 11.84
C VAL A 342 -5.25 11.45 12.47
N THR A 343 -5.18 11.23 13.79
CA THR A 343 -6.12 10.39 14.54
C THR A 343 -6.68 11.14 15.75
N PRO A 344 -7.70 11.99 15.57
CA PRO A 344 -8.36 12.61 16.71
C PRO A 344 -8.95 11.55 17.64
N ILE A 345 -8.96 11.85 18.96
CA ILE A 345 -9.39 10.87 19.99
C ILE A 345 -10.78 10.29 19.75
N SER A 346 -11.66 11.01 19.07
CA SER A 346 -13.00 10.55 18.68
C SER A 346 -12.99 9.35 17.74
N GLN A 347 -11.88 9.11 17.03
CA GLN A 347 -11.69 7.97 16.12
C GLN A 347 -11.16 6.72 16.82
N GLN A 348 -10.81 6.75 18.12
CA GLN A 348 -10.26 5.59 18.84
C GLN A 348 -11.14 4.33 18.70
N LYS A 349 -12.44 4.48 18.52
CA LYS A 349 -13.39 3.37 18.32
C LYS A 349 -13.17 2.57 17.01
N TYR A 350 -12.40 3.12 16.07
CA TYR A 350 -12.03 2.50 14.79
C TYR A 350 -10.57 2.00 14.77
N TYR A 351 -9.97 1.82 15.95
CA TYR A 351 -8.61 1.32 16.08
C TYR A 351 -8.53 0.22 17.14
N THR A 352 -7.86 -0.85 16.83
CA THR A 352 -7.48 -1.88 17.81
C THR A 352 -6.33 -1.39 18.71
N GLU A 353 -5.47 -0.56 18.16
CA GLU A 353 -4.31 0.03 18.80
C GLU A 353 -4.69 1.23 19.68
N LYS A 354 -3.99 1.47 20.78
CA LYS A 354 -4.06 2.72 21.54
C LYS A 354 -3.25 3.80 20.81
N PHE A 355 -3.73 5.04 20.82
CA PHE A 355 -3.01 6.16 20.23
C PHE A 355 -1.80 6.56 21.08
N LEU A 356 -0.62 6.59 20.45
CA LEU A 356 0.62 7.12 21.01
C LEU A 356 0.96 8.39 20.25
N TYR A 357 0.60 9.55 20.83
CA TYR A 357 0.67 10.83 20.14
C TYR A 357 2.05 11.46 20.13
N MET A 358 2.56 11.77 18.94
CA MET A 358 3.64 12.73 18.76
C MET A 358 3.10 14.17 18.95
N PRO A 359 3.90 15.08 19.49
CA PRO A 359 3.39 16.42 19.86
C PRO A 359 2.99 17.32 18.69
N ARG A 360 3.58 17.11 17.50
CA ARG A 360 3.36 17.94 16.30
C ARG A 360 2.82 17.13 15.15
N THR A 361 3.69 16.39 14.48
CA THR A 361 3.32 15.43 13.44
C THR A 361 3.93 14.08 13.76
N TYR A 362 3.21 13.02 13.43
CA TYR A 362 3.74 11.66 13.59
C TYR A 362 4.80 11.33 12.52
N GLN A 363 4.72 12.00 11.36
CA GLN A 363 5.61 11.69 10.27
C GLN A 363 7.00 12.29 10.50
N VAL A 364 7.99 11.42 10.64
CA VAL A 364 9.40 11.79 10.63
C VAL A 364 9.81 12.25 9.22
N ASN A 365 10.81 13.09 9.14
CA ASN A 365 11.48 13.46 7.88
C ASN A 365 13.01 13.29 8.03
N ASP A 366 13.77 13.51 6.95
CA ASP A 366 15.23 13.34 6.96
C ASP A 366 16.00 14.55 7.53
N GLY A 367 15.32 15.61 7.93
CA GLY A 367 15.90 16.83 8.49
C GLY A 367 16.52 17.77 7.44
N GLU A 368 16.36 17.49 6.16
CA GLU A 368 16.97 18.27 5.07
C GLU A 368 16.06 19.39 4.58
N ARG A 369 16.66 20.58 4.34
CA ARG A 369 16.00 21.76 3.75
C ARG A 369 16.40 21.84 2.28
N ILE A 370 15.74 21.07 1.43
CA ILE A 370 16.11 20.84 0.03
C ILE A 370 16.07 22.13 -0.82
N TYR A 371 15.21 23.08 -0.49
CA TYR A 371 15.13 24.35 -1.24
C TYR A 371 16.42 25.19 -1.17
N LEU A 372 17.28 24.97 -0.16
CA LEU A 372 18.58 25.63 -0.06
C LEU A 372 19.59 25.13 -1.09
N ASN A 373 19.37 23.94 -1.64
CA ASN A 373 20.26 23.35 -2.64
C ASN A 373 20.09 24.09 -3.98
N LYS A 374 21.20 24.21 -4.72
CA LYS A 374 21.17 24.81 -6.06
C LYS A 374 20.20 24.02 -6.95
N LYS A 375 19.32 24.74 -7.64
CA LYS A 375 18.44 24.18 -8.66
C LYS A 375 19.27 23.81 -9.91
N LEU A 376 19.14 22.56 -10.37
CA LEU A 376 19.91 22.01 -11.49
C LEU A 376 19.12 21.97 -12.81
N THR A 377 17.80 22.22 -12.77
CA THR A 377 16.90 22.17 -13.93
C THR A 377 16.07 23.44 -14.07
N ASN A 378 15.43 23.64 -15.20
CA ASN A 378 14.58 24.81 -15.50
C ASN A 378 13.24 24.37 -16.12
N LYS A 379 12.26 25.29 -16.20
CA LYS A 379 10.91 25.00 -16.74
C LYS A 379 10.96 24.44 -18.17
N LYS A 380 11.84 24.95 -19.01
CA LYS A 380 11.97 24.53 -20.41
C LYS A 380 12.40 23.07 -20.56
N ASP A 381 13.23 22.56 -19.64
CA ASP A 381 13.69 21.16 -19.66
C ASP A 381 12.53 20.18 -19.46
N HIS A 382 11.42 20.67 -18.91
CA HIS A 382 10.20 19.88 -18.61
C HIS A 382 8.99 20.28 -19.48
N GLY A 383 9.19 21.09 -20.52
CA GLY A 383 8.09 21.57 -21.37
C GLY A 383 7.14 22.55 -20.68
N LEU A 384 7.53 23.11 -19.53
CA LEU A 384 6.72 24.06 -18.77
C LEU A 384 6.91 25.49 -19.29
N PRO A 385 5.83 26.29 -19.42
CA PRO A 385 5.93 27.69 -19.79
C PRO A 385 6.64 28.53 -18.74
N GLU A 386 7.55 29.42 -19.16
CA GLU A 386 8.43 30.18 -18.25
C GLU A 386 7.69 31.12 -17.30
N LYS A 387 6.65 31.81 -17.77
CA LYS A 387 5.94 32.86 -17.02
C LYS A 387 4.65 32.38 -16.34
N SER A 388 4.25 31.13 -16.55
CA SER A 388 2.99 30.58 -16.05
C SER A 388 3.10 30.07 -14.63
N ILE A 389 1.97 30.04 -13.93
CA ILE A 389 1.82 29.37 -12.64
C ILE A 389 1.72 27.86 -12.86
N ILE A 390 2.55 27.12 -12.16
CA ILE A 390 2.60 25.65 -12.24
C ILE A 390 1.97 25.03 -10.99
N LEU A 391 0.83 24.41 -11.19
CA LEU A 391 0.16 23.58 -10.19
C LEU A 391 0.63 22.14 -10.36
N SER A 392 1.27 21.54 -9.38
CA SER A 392 1.78 20.18 -9.50
C SER A 392 1.03 19.18 -8.61
N CYS A 393 0.83 17.97 -9.12
CA CYS A 393 0.45 16.81 -8.31
C CYS A 393 1.27 15.61 -8.76
N PHE A 394 2.24 15.18 -7.94
CA PHE A 394 3.07 14.02 -8.21
C PHE A 394 2.64 12.77 -7.42
N ASN A 395 1.40 12.77 -6.93
CA ASN A 395 0.76 11.57 -6.40
C ASN A 395 0.50 10.55 -7.52
N GLN A 396 0.49 9.27 -7.17
CA GLN A 396 0.15 8.20 -8.10
C GLN A 396 -1.30 8.31 -8.58
N SER A 397 -1.57 7.84 -9.80
CA SER A 397 -2.87 7.96 -10.48
C SER A 397 -4.04 7.42 -9.65
N PHE A 398 -3.85 6.31 -8.91
CA PHE A 398 -4.90 5.72 -8.08
C PHE A 398 -5.42 6.65 -6.95
N LYS A 399 -4.67 7.70 -6.59
CA LYS A 399 -5.07 8.70 -5.59
C LYS A 399 -5.94 9.82 -6.18
N ILE A 400 -5.93 9.98 -7.49
CA ILE A 400 -6.70 11.02 -8.19
C ILE A 400 -8.10 10.48 -8.44
N ASP A 401 -9.09 11.04 -7.80
CA ASP A 401 -10.49 10.72 -8.08
C ASP A 401 -11.16 11.76 -8.97
N ASN A 402 -12.35 11.41 -9.44
CA ASN A 402 -13.13 12.25 -10.32
C ASN A 402 -13.47 13.63 -9.73
N LEU A 403 -13.76 13.71 -8.41
CA LEU A 403 -14.07 14.97 -7.75
C LEU A 403 -12.88 15.93 -7.74
N MET A 404 -11.68 15.40 -7.45
CA MET A 404 -10.46 16.20 -7.46
C MET A 404 -10.08 16.66 -8.86
N LEU A 405 -10.15 15.77 -9.87
CA LEU A 405 -9.85 16.19 -11.24
C LEU A 405 -10.85 17.25 -11.75
N ASN A 406 -12.14 17.11 -11.46
CA ASN A 406 -13.14 18.14 -11.77
C ASN A 406 -12.80 19.48 -11.12
N CYS A 407 -12.41 19.47 -9.85
CA CYS A 407 -12.00 20.67 -9.14
C CYS A 407 -10.77 21.33 -9.80
N TRP A 408 -9.77 20.55 -10.20
CA TRP A 408 -8.57 21.07 -10.88
C TRP A 408 -8.89 21.62 -12.28
N ILE A 409 -9.79 20.98 -13.02
CA ILE A 409 -10.32 21.49 -14.29
C ILE A 409 -11.05 22.81 -14.10
N ASP A 410 -11.90 22.92 -13.09
CA ASP A 410 -12.57 24.17 -12.75
C ASP A 410 -11.58 25.30 -12.43
N ILE A 411 -10.52 24.99 -11.66
CA ILE A 411 -9.43 25.93 -11.36
C ILE A 411 -8.77 26.41 -12.65
N LEU A 412 -8.44 25.49 -13.57
CA LEU A 412 -7.87 25.83 -14.85
C LEU A 412 -8.81 26.71 -15.70
N ASN A 413 -10.12 26.46 -15.69
CA ASN A 413 -11.09 27.29 -16.38
C ASN A 413 -11.15 28.74 -15.85
N GLU A 414 -10.96 28.93 -14.54
CA GLU A 414 -11.02 30.22 -13.87
C GLU A 414 -9.67 30.98 -13.85
N THR A 415 -8.58 30.33 -14.31
CA THR A 415 -7.23 30.88 -14.30
C THR A 415 -6.58 30.70 -15.68
N GLN A 416 -6.12 31.81 -16.34
CA GLN A 416 -5.66 31.71 -17.75
C GLN A 416 -4.26 31.13 -17.88
N ASP A 417 -3.26 31.73 -17.22
CA ASP A 417 -1.85 31.36 -17.36
C ASP A 417 -1.41 30.30 -16.31
N THR A 418 -2.26 29.31 -16.09
CA THR A 418 -2.04 28.26 -15.10
C THR A 418 -1.99 26.89 -15.77
N TYR A 419 -1.02 26.08 -15.41
CA TYR A 419 -0.78 24.76 -15.98
C TYR A 419 -0.81 23.71 -14.86
N LEU A 420 -1.39 22.54 -15.15
CA LEU A 420 -1.39 21.39 -14.27
C LEU A 420 -0.27 20.43 -14.66
N TRP A 421 0.61 20.10 -13.70
CA TRP A 421 1.78 19.24 -13.92
C TRP A 421 1.63 17.96 -13.10
N LEU A 422 1.34 16.86 -13.76
CA LEU A 422 1.02 15.57 -13.15
C LEU A 422 2.15 14.55 -13.33
N LEU A 423 2.19 13.56 -12.46
CA LEU A 423 3.05 12.38 -12.64
C LEU A 423 2.51 11.54 -13.81
N GLU A 424 3.37 11.17 -14.74
CA GLU A 424 3.10 10.13 -15.73
C GLU A 424 3.28 8.76 -15.08
N ASP A 425 2.19 8.20 -14.59
CA ASP A 425 2.19 6.92 -13.88
C ASP A 425 2.09 5.76 -14.86
N ASN A 426 1.14 5.85 -15.79
CA ASN A 426 0.99 4.97 -16.94
C ASN A 426 0.29 5.72 -18.10
N GLU A 427 0.47 5.21 -19.31
CA GLU A 427 -0.04 5.86 -20.53
C GLU A 427 -1.58 5.93 -20.57
N ILE A 428 -2.26 4.92 -20.03
CA ILE A 428 -3.72 4.85 -20.06
C ILE A 428 -4.32 5.90 -19.13
N SER A 429 -3.81 6.05 -17.90
CA SER A 429 -4.26 7.12 -17.00
C SER A 429 -4.04 8.51 -17.58
N LYS A 430 -2.90 8.72 -18.24
CA LYS A 430 -2.59 9.97 -18.96
C LYS A 430 -3.63 10.26 -20.07
N ASN A 431 -3.91 9.27 -20.91
CA ASN A 431 -4.87 9.41 -22.00
C ASN A 431 -6.31 9.63 -21.47
N ASN A 432 -6.69 8.96 -20.41
CA ASN A 432 -8.00 9.14 -19.77
C ASN A 432 -8.13 10.54 -19.16
N ILE A 433 -7.10 11.07 -18.51
CA ILE A 433 -7.09 12.43 -17.96
C ILE A 433 -7.19 13.45 -19.10
N TYR A 434 -6.44 13.30 -20.20
CA TYR A 434 -6.55 14.19 -21.37
C TYR A 434 -7.95 14.17 -21.95
N SER A 435 -8.49 12.98 -22.22
CA SER A 435 -9.85 12.83 -22.77
C SER A 435 -10.91 13.44 -21.87
N TYR A 436 -10.74 13.31 -20.56
CA TYR A 436 -11.65 13.92 -19.59
C TYR A 436 -11.58 15.44 -19.60
N ALA A 437 -10.37 16.00 -19.61
CA ALA A 437 -10.14 17.44 -19.66
C ALA A 437 -10.71 18.09 -20.94
N GLU A 438 -10.47 17.48 -22.10
CA GLU A 438 -10.99 17.94 -23.40
C GLU A 438 -12.52 17.94 -23.43
N LYS A 439 -13.17 16.88 -22.93
CA LYS A 439 -14.63 16.82 -22.78
C LYS A 439 -15.18 17.90 -21.84
N SER A 440 -14.37 18.36 -20.90
CA SER A 440 -14.69 19.42 -19.95
C SER A 440 -14.29 20.83 -20.45
N GLY A 441 -13.84 20.94 -21.71
CA GLY A 441 -13.54 22.21 -22.37
C GLY A 441 -12.17 22.81 -22.09
N ILE A 442 -11.24 22.02 -21.48
CA ILE A 442 -9.86 22.44 -21.25
C ILE A 442 -8.99 22.07 -22.45
N ASP A 443 -8.14 23.02 -22.89
CA ASP A 443 -7.03 22.69 -23.80
C ASP A 443 -6.06 21.73 -23.11
N SER A 444 -5.93 20.51 -23.64
CA SER A 444 -5.07 19.46 -23.12
C SER A 444 -3.59 19.89 -23.00
N ASN A 445 -3.15 20.86 -23.81
CA ASN A 445 -1.81 21.44 -23.65
C ASN A 445 -1.57 22.15 -22.31
N ARG A 446 -2.61 22.43 -21.54
CA ARG A 446 -2.50 22.97 -20.18
C ARG A 446 -2.32 21.92 -19.11
N ILE A 447 -2.33 20.64 -19.47
CA ILE A 447 -1.99 19.52 -18.59
C ILE A 447 -0.71 18.89 -19.11
N ILE A 448 0.34 18.94 -18.31
CA ILE A 448 1.67 18.44 -18.66
C ILE A 448 1.98 17.25 -17.78
N PHE A 449 2.54 16.19 -18.35
CA PHE A 449 2.95 15.02 -17.61
C PHE A 449 4.46 14.93 -17.46
N ALA A 450 4.91 14.51 -16.30
CA ALA A 450 6.31 14.33 -15.94
C ALA A 450 6.63 12.85 -15.74
N PRO A 451 7.65 12.28 -16.39
CA PRO A 451 8.03 10.88 -16.22
C PRO A 451 8.53 10.61 -14.80
N ARG A 452 8.51 9.34 -14.38
CA ARG A 452 9.17 8.91 -13.15
C ARG A 452 10.69 9.11 -13.28
N VAL A 453 11.29 9.70 -12.26
CA VAL A 453 12.73 9.92 -12.15
C VAL A 453 13.21 9.50 -10.76
N ASN A 454 14.53 9.46 -10.54
CA ASN A 454 15.07 9.24 -9.20
C ASN A 454 14.70 10.41 -8.24
N ARG A 455 14.83 10.19 -6.93
CA ARG A 455 14.40 11.16 -5.91
C ARG A 455 15.13 12.50 -6.03
N SER A 456 16.44 12.52 -6.34
CA SER A 456 17.20 13.76 -6.46
C SER A 456 16.67 14.64 -7.58
N ASP A 457 16.46 14.08 -8.78
CA ASP A 457 15.92 14.78 -9.92
C ASP A 457 14.46 15.20 -9.69
N HIS A 458 13.70 14.36 -8.95
CA HIS A 458 12.34 14.71 -8.55
C HIS A 458 12.30 15.94 -7.64
N LEU A 459 13.12 15.97 -6.61
CA LEU A 459 13.20 17.12 -5.70
C LEU A 459 13.68 18.39 -6.39
N ASP A 460 14.59 18.25 -7.37
CA ASP A 460 15.07 19.41 -8.13
C ASP A 460 13.99 19.99 -9.07
N ARG A 461 13.26 19.12 -9.81
CA ARG A 461 12.14 19.57 -10.65
C ARG A 461 10.97 20.12 -9.83
N LEU A 462 10.70 19.58 -8.63
CA LEU A 462 9.60 20.02 -7.76
C LEU A 462 9.71 21.50 -7.39
N LYS A 463 10.93 22.03 -7.28
CA LYS A 463 11.20 23.48 -7.06
C LYS A 463 10.70 24.38 -8.21
N LEU A 464 10.31 23.81 -9.36
CA LEU A 464 9.71 24.54 -10.48
C LEU A 464 8.21 24.79 -10.28
N SER A 465 7.58 24.06 -9.36
CA SER A 465 6.17 24.19 -9.02
C SER A 465 5.92 25.47 -8.22
N ASP A 466 4.78 26.09 -8.45
CA ASP A 466 4.34 27.23 -7.67
C ASP A 466 3.45 26.82 -6.49
N ILE A 467 2.61 25.82 -6.70
CA ILE A 467 1.69 25.24 -5.71
C ILE A 467 1.61 23.72 -5.97
N THR A 468 1.67 22.91 -4.93
CA THR A 468 1.31 21.49 -4.99
C THR A 468 -0.15 21.30 -4.64
N LEU A 469 -0.87 20.58 -5.49
CA LEU A 469 -2.25 20.19 -5.28
C LEU A 469 -2.29 18.79 -4.66
N ASP A 470 -2.92 18.67 -3.50
CA ASP A 470 -3.04 17.38 -2.83
C ASP A 470 -4.33 16.64 -3.25
N THR A 471 -4.31 15.34 -3.12
CA THR A 471 -5.43 14.42 -3.34
C THR A 471 -6.23 14.22 -2.05
N ARG A 472 -7.55 13.92 -2.14
CA ARG A 472 -8.46 13.97 -0.98
C ARG A 472 -8.62 12.67 -0.20
N ILE A 473 -8.85 11.52 -0.86
CA ILE A 473 -9.08 10.25 -0.14
C ILE A 473 -7.76 9.73 0.44
N TYR A 474 -6.71 9.81 -0.34
CA TYR A 474 -5.37 9.45 0.10
C TYR A 474 -4.43 10.62 -0.21
N ASN A 475 -4.08 11.39 0.79
CA ASN A 475 -3.19 12.55 0.66
C ASN A 475 -1.79 12.19 0.15
N GLY A 476 -1.04 13.20 -0.24
CA GLY A 476 0.40 13.12 -0.30
C GLY A 476 0.97 12.92 1.11
N HIS A 477 1.81 11.93 1.30
CA HIS A 477 2.53 11.74 2.56
C HIS A 477 3.98 12.21 2.36
N THR A 478 4.83 11.36 1.79
CA THR A 478 6.20 11.75 1.40
C THR A 478 6.19 12.86 0.37
N THR A 479 5.24 12.87 -0.58
CA THR A 479 5.12 13.93 -1.60
C THR A 479 4.79 15.29 -0.98
N THR A 480 4.00 15.34 0.09
CA THR A 480 3.76 16.60 0.84
C THR A 480 5.02 17.05 1.59
N THR A 481 5.72 16.12 2.25
CA THR A 481 7.00 16.42 2.90
C THR A 481 8.04 16.92 1.90
N ASP A 482 8.17 16.27 0.74
CA ASP A 482 9.08 16.69 -0.34
C ASP A 482 8.74 18.10 -0.85
N SER A 483 7.45 18.44 -0.99
CA SER A 483 7.01 19.78 -1.38
C SER A 483 7.41 20.83 -0.34
N VAL A 484 7.17 20.56 0.93
CA VAL A 484 7.58 21.44 2.05
C VAL A 484 9.09 21.62 2.08
N GLN A 485 9.86 20.54 1.93
CA GLN A 485 11.33 20.58 1.88
C GLN A 485 11.86 21.41 0.68
N CYS A 486 11.12 21.43 -0.42
CA CYS A 486 11.41 22.24 -1.60
C CYS A 486 10.87 23.68 -1.51
N ALA A 487 10.27 24.07 -0.39
CA ALA A 487 9.58 25.35 -0.17
C ALA A 487 8.46 25.62 -1.19
N VAL A 488 7.73 24.56 -1.57
CA VAL A 488 6.53 24.63 -2.41
C VAL A 488 5.30 24.45 -1.54
N PRO A 489 4.39 25.44 -1.47
CA PRO A 489 3.17 25.32 -0.67
C PRO A 489 2.25 24.21 -1.20
N VAL A 490 1.62 23.50 -0.29
CA VAL A 490 0.66 22.43 -0.60
C VAL A 490 -0.72 22.87 -0.17
N VAL A 491 -1.72 22.82 -1.04
CA VAL A 491 -3.13 22.98 -0.67
C VAL A 491 -3.73 21.59 -0.50
N THR A 492 -4.35 21.33 0.66
CA THR A 492 -4.94 20.03 0.98
C THR A 492 -6.40 20.13 1.39
N LEU A 493 -7.15 19.07 1.09
CA LEU A 493 -8.51 18.86 1.59
C LEU A 493 -8.45 17.79 2.67
N MET A 494 -8.69 18.18 3.93
CA MET A 494 -8.67 17.28 5.07
C MET A 494 -9.92 16.39 5.08
N GLY A 495 -9.71 15.07 5.05
CA GLY A 495 -10.78 14.08 5.06
C GLY A 495 -11.05 13.48 6.44
N ASN A 496 -11.67 12.29 6.46
CA ASN A 496 -12.24 11.70 7.68
C ASN A 496 -11.43 10.52 8.24
N HIS A 497 -10.42 10.01 7.52
CA HIS A 497 -9.60 8.89 7.98
C HIS A 497 -8.10 9.22 7.92
N PHE A 498 -7.27 8.36 8.48
CA PHE A 498 -5.83 8.59 8.63
C PHE A 498 -5.17 9.09 7.33
N ALA A 499 -5.31 8.35 6.23
CA ALA A 499 -4.59 8.65 4.99
C ALA A 499 -5.01 9.96 4.34
N SER A 500 -6.21 10.48 4.64
CA SER A 500 -6.73 11.75 4.14
C SER A 500 -6.46 12.96 5.06
N ARG A 501 -5.63 12.79 6.10
CA ARG A 501 -5.34 13.82 7.10
C ARG A 501 -3.84 14.10 7.26
N VAL A 502 -2.99 13.32 6.61
CA VAL A 502 -1.53 13.40 6.77
C VAL A 502 -0.96 14.72 6.29
N SER A 503 -1.39 15.21 5.14
CA SER A 503 -0.95 16.52 4.65
C SER A 503 -1.34 17.66 5.60
N SER A 504 -2.52 17.57 6.23
CA SER A 504 -2.96 18.54 7.22
C SER A 504 -2.05 18.54 8.47
N SER A 505 -1.64 17.37 8.94
CA SER A 505 -0.67 17.23 10.03
C SER A 505 0.68 17.88 9.70
N ILE A 506 1.20 17.62 8.49
CA ILE A 506 2.47 18.19 8.04
C ILE A 506 2.37 19.71 7.92
N LEU A 507 1.29 20.22 7.30
CA LEU A 507 1.08 21.67 7.12
C LEU A 507 0.95 22.40 8.44
N GLN A 508 0.22 21.84 9.41
CA GLN A 508 0.15 22.41 10.75
C GLN A 508 1.52 22.43 11.43
N ALA A 509 2.30 21.35 11.28
CA ALA A 509 3.64 21.27 11.87
C ALA A 509 4.62 22.32 11.32
N VAL A 510 4.40 22.82 10.10
CA VAL A 510 5.20 23.90 9.48
C VAL A 510 4.54 25.27 9.56
N GLY A 511 3.39 25.41 10.24
CA GLY A 511 2.69 26.68 10.46
C GLY A 511 1.98 27.23 9.23
N LEU A 512 1.38 26.34 8.43
CA LEU A 512 0.62 26.66 7.21
C LEU A 512 -0.84 26.17 7.31
N ASP A 513 -1.47 26.39 8.46
CA ASP A 513 -2.87 25.99 8.71
C ASP A 513 -3.84 26.58 7.68
N GLU A 514 -3.56 27.77 7.14
CA GLU A 514 -4.37 28.45 6.13
C GLU A 514 -4.41 27.71 4.77
N LEU A 515 -3.58 26.71 4.55
CA LEU A 515 -3.59 25.86 3.35
C LEU A 515 -4.39 24.56 3.54
N ILE A 516 -4.96 24.35 4.72
CA ILE A 516 -5.82 23.22 5.06
C ILE A 516 -7.27 23.63 4.82
N THR A 517 -8.00 22.88 4.02
CA THR A 517 -9.42 23.12 3.73
C THR A 517 -10.27 21.94 4.15
N GLU A 518 -11.56 22.16 4.44
CA GLU A 518 -12.48 21.12 4.90
C GLU A 518 -13.54 20.74 3.86
N ASN A 519 -13.61 21.49 2.77
CA ASN A 519 -14.52 21.18 1.66
C ASN A 519 -13.93 21.59 0.32
N ILE A 520 -14.46 21.01 -0.75
CA ILE A 520 -13.94 21.18 -2.11
C ILE A 520 -14.09 22.62 -2.64
N SER A 521 -15.11 23.36 -2.20
CA SER A 521 -15.34 24.76 -2.60
C SER A 521 -14.25 25.67 -2.04
N ASP A 522 -13.89 25.50 -0.79
CA ASP A 522 -12.82 26.27 -0.13
C ASP A 522 -11.45 25.90 -0.73
N TYR A 523 -11.22 24.60 -1.02
CA TYR A 523 -10.02 24.15 -1.72
C TYR A 523 -9.86 24.86 -3.06
N LYS A 524 -10.90 24.85 -3.91
CA LYS A 524 -10.93 25.52 -5.19
C LYS A 524 -10.67 27.03 -5.05
N SER A 525 -11.40 27.67 -4.14
CA SER A 525 -11.31 29.12 -3.91
C SER A 525 -9.91 29.54 -3.45
N LEU A 526 -9.30 28.75 -2.57
CA LEU A 526 -7.94 28.99 -2.06
C LEU A 526 -6.90 28.87 -3.16
N VAL A 527 -6.95 27.80 -3.98
CA VAL A 527 -6.02 27.65 -5.11
C VAL A 527 -6.15 28.82 -6.10
N ILE A 528 -7.39 29.21 -6.46
CA ILE A 528 -7.63 30.34 -7.36
C ILE A 528 -7.09 31.65 -6.75
N LYS A 529 -7.28 31.87 -5.45
CA LYS A 529 -6.72 33.02 -4.75
C LYS A 529 -5.19 33.05 -4.87
N LEU A 530 -4.53 31.92 -4.56
CA LEU A 530 -3.08 31.80 -4.64
C LEU A 530 -2.54 31.99 -6.06
N THR A 531 -3.28 31.61 -7.11
CA THR A 531 -2.86 31.81 -8.50
C THR A 531 -3.03 33.26 -8.97
N LYS A 532 -4.01 34.01 -8.41
CA LYS A 532 -4.30 35.38 -8.83
C LYS A 532 -3.60 36.46 -7.98
N ASP A 533 -3.24 36.13 -6.75
CA ASP A 533 -2.57 37.03 -5.80
C ASP A 533 -1.12 36.60 -5.57
N SER A 534 -0.22 37.12 -6.41
CA SER A 534 1.21 36.80 -6.32
C SER A 534 1.83 37.25 -4.99
N THR A 535 1.33 38.31 -4.39
CA THR A 535 1.83 38.81 -3.09
C THR A 535 1.51 37.79 -2.00
N TYR A 536 0.26 37.30 -1.97
CA TYR A 536 -0.15 36.27 -1.02
C TYR A 536 0.59 34.94 -1.23
N LEU A 537 0.77 34.54 -2.48
CA LEU A 537 1.58 33.34 -2.81
C LEU A 537 3.03 33.47 -2.32
N ASP A 538 3.65 34.65 -2.52
CA ASP A 538 5.02 34.91 -2.05
C ASP A 538 5.11 34.95 -0.52
N GLU A 539 4.11 35.51 0.17
CA GLU A 539 4.02 35.44 1.64
C GLU A 539 4.01 33.99 2.13
N ILE A 540 3.20 33.11 1.53
CA ILE A 540 3.15 31.70 1.88
C ILE A 540 4.48 30.99 1.58
N LYS A 541 5.08 31.23 0.40
CA LYS A 541 6.40 30.68 0.05
C LYS A 541 7.48 31.14 1.04
N ASN A 542 7.43 32.39 1.47
CA ASN A 542 8.39 32.93 2.43
C ASN A 542 8.27 32.28 3.82
N LYS A 543 7.07 31.89 4.27
CA LYS A 543 6.90 31.09 5.49
C LYS A 543 7.67 29.75 5.43
N LEU A 544 7.85 29.17 4.25
CA LEU A 544 8.62 27.94 4.05
C LEU A 544 10.12 28.17 3.83
N ARG A 545 10.52 29.40 3.48
CA ARG A 545 11.93 29.78 3.19
C ARG A 545 12.62 30.44 4.37
N GLU A 546 11.91 31.30 5.05
CA GLU A 546 12.44 32.05 6.17
C GLU A 546 12.51 31.16 7.42
N GLU A 547 13.58 31.35 8.18
CA GLU A 547 13.78 30.61 9.40
C GLU A 547 12.80 31.08 10.48
N ASN A 548 11.87 30.19 10.87
CA ASN A 548 10.90 30.41 11.94
C ASN A 548 10.88 29.22 12.89
N GLN A 549 10.17 29.33 14.00
CA GLN A 549 10.14 28.28 15.01
C GLN A 549 9.50 26.97 14.51
N TYR A 550 8.47 27.05 13.65
CA TYR A 550 7.80 25.87 13.09
C TYR A 550 8.78 25.05 12.24
N LEU A 551 9.52 25.69 11.32
CA LEU A 551 10.49 25.01 10.47
C LEU A 551 11.69 24.49 11.26
N LYS A 552 12.18 25.25 12.27
CA LYS A 552 13.23 24.76 13.18
C LYS A 552 12.80 23.47 13.84
N ASP A 553 11.60 23.45 14.40
CA ASP A 553 11.06 22.28 15.07
C ASP A 553 10.75 21.12 14.12
N PHE A 554 10.28 21.39 12.90
CA PHE A 554 9.96 20.38 11.89
C PHE A 554 11.19 19.64 11.38
N TYR A 555 12.32 20.35 11.20
CA TYR A 555 13.58 19.77 10.73
C TYR A 555 14.50 19.28 11.85
N ASP A 556 14.14 19.50 13.12
CA ASP A 556 14.94 19.06 14.27
C ASP A 556 14.69 17.58 14.59
N LEU A 557 15.41 16.70 13.89
CA LEU A 557 15.33 15.26 14.13
C LEU A 557 15.76 14.85 15.53
N LYS A 558 16.70 15.55 16.14
CA LYS A 558 17.12 15.25 17.52
C LYS A 558 15.99 15.50 18.51
N LYS A 559 15.22 16.59 18.30
CA LYS A 559 14.02 16.90 19.08
C LYS A 559 12.93 15.85 18.84
N PHE A 560 12.66 15.50 17.56
CA PHE A 560 11.70 14.45 17.20
C PHE A 560 12.04 13.11 17.87
N THR A 561 13.30 12.68 17.79
CA THR A 561 13.76 11.42 18.40
C THR A 561 13.58 11.43 19.91
N LYS A 562 13.92 12.54 20.56
CA LYS A 562 13.72 12.69 22.01
C LYS A 562 12.23 12.63 22.41
N GLU A 563 11.35 13.22 21.62
CA GLU A 563 9.89 13.16 21.84
C GLU A 563 9.36 11.73 21.64
N LEU A 564 9.85 11.01 20.63
CA LEU A 564 9.57 9.58 20.44
C LEU A 564 10.04 8.77 21.65
N GLU A 565 11.28 8.91 22.08
CA GLU A 565 11.84 8.21 23.24
C GLU A 565 11.08 8.50 24.53
N ASN A 566 10.62 9.74 24.72
CA ASN A 566 9.77 10.09 25.86
C ASN A 566 8.44 9.29 25.82
N ASN A 567 7.86 9.09 24.66
CA ASN A 567 6.67 8.27 24.50
C ASN A 567 6.96 6.78 24.74
N LEU A 568 8.08 6.26 24.23
CA LEU A 568 8.51 4.89 24.50
C LEU A 568 8.75 4.63 26.00
N ASN A 569 9.39 5.58 26.70
CA ASN A 569 9.59 5.51 28.15
C ASN A 569 8.27 5.54 28.95
N LYS A 570 7.24 6.29 28.51
CA LYS A 570 5.93 6.30 29.16
C LYS A 570 5.21 4.96 29.10
N ILE A 571 5.35 4.21 28.00
CA ILE A 571 4.72 2.89 27.86
C ILE A 571 5.55 1.78 28.48
N ALA A 572 6.82 2.06 28.80
CA ALA A 572 7.74 1.15 29.48
C ALA A 572 7.57 1.16 31.02
N ASN A 573 7.01 2.24 31.58
CA ASN A 573 6.73 2.42 33.01
C ASN A 573 5.26 2.20 33.32
#